data_9ce8299f94ce424309825965b8d38e85
#
_entry.id   9ce8299f94ce424309825965b8d38e85
#
_cell.length_a   1.000
_cell.length_b   1.000
_cell.length_c   1.000
_cell.angle_alpha   90.00
_cell.angle_beta   90.00
_cell.angle_gamma   90.00
#
_symmetry.space_group_name_H-M   'P 1'
#
loop_
_entity.id
_entity.type
_entity.pdbx_description
1 polymer ?
#
loop_
_entity_poly.entity_id
_entity_poly.type
_entity_poly.pdbx_seq_one_letter_code
_entity_poly.pdbx_strand_id
1 'polypeptide(L)'
;MAQSLCAPRYPAVNPLLDRISIDPNVCFGRPCIRGTRIWVSLVLDLLSSGMTADEIRADYPQLADVDILAAIAYGAEAARERIIPVPQDRAA
;
A
#
# COMPACT_ATOMS: atom_id res chain seq x y z
N MET A 1 7.63 9.26 -28.46
CA MET A 1 8.30 8.81 -28.37
C MET A 1 8.98 8.35 -27.20
N ALA A 2 10.07 8.81 -26.96
CA ALA A 2 10.79 8.25 -25.87
C ALA A 2 10.06 8.39 -24.59
N GLN A 3 9.34 9.44 -24.38
CA GLN A 3 8.72 9.55 -23.16
C GLN A 3 7.66 8.57 -22.96
N SER A 4 7.15 7.97 -23.95
CA SER A 4 6.13 6.99 -23.71
C SER A 4 6.71 5.80 -22.98
N LEU A 5 8.00 5.57 -23.06
CA LEU A 5 8.59 4.47 -22.33
C LEU A 5 8.71 4.81 -20.86
N CYS A 6 8.86 6.06 -20.53
CA CYS A 6 9.01 6.45 -19.16
C CYS A 6 7.68 6.79 -18.52
N ALA A 7 6.65 6.97 -19.31
CA ALA A 7 5.39 7.38 -18.76
C ALA A 7 4.77 6.26 -17.95
N PRO A 8 4.12 6.59 -16.87
CA PRO A 8 3.43 5.56 -16.09
C PRO A 8 2.34 4.93 -16.91
N ARG A 9 2.10 3.67 -16.66
CA ARG A 9 1.07 3.00 -17.35
C ARG A 9 -0.25 3.15 -16.69
N TYR A 10 -0.34 3.82 -15.60
CA TYR A 10 -1.55 3.99 -14.86
C TYR A 10 -1.80 5.46 -14.65
N PRO A 11 -3.00 5.85 -14.31
CA PRO A 11 -3.33 7.26 -14.14
C PRO A 11 -2.46 7.92 -13.08
N ALA A 12 -2.35 9.23 -13.15
CA ALA A 12 -1.59 9.97 -12.16
C ALA A 12 -2.10 9.70 -10.76
N VAL A 13 -3.41 9.50 -10.61
CA VAL A 13 -3.97 9.12 -9.33
C VAL A 13 -4.50 7.70 -9.48
N ASN A 14 -3.95 6.80 -8.70
CA ASN A 14 -4.38 5.41 -8.75
C ASN A 14 -5.74 5.28 -8.09
N PRO A 15 -6.75 4.80 -8.79
CA PRO A 15 -8.09 4.68 -8.22
C PRO A 15 -8.15 3.78 -6.99
N LEU A 16 -7.22 2.88 -6.81
CA LEU A 16 -7.20 2.05 -5.61
C LEU A 16 -7.02 2.90 -4.36
N LEU A 17 -6.44 4.09 -4.48
CA LEU A 17 -6.24 4.95 -3.33
C LEU A 17 -7.55 5.45 -2.74
N ASP A 18 -8.63 5.36 -3.48
CA ASP A 18 -9.94 5.71 -2.92
C ASP A 18 -10.35 4.80 -1.79
N ARG A 19 -9.74 3.65 -1.67
CA ARG A 19 -10.06 2.73 -0.60
C ARG A 19 -9.23 2.99 0.66
N ILE A 20 -8.42 4.03 0.65
CA ILE A 20 -7.61 4.40 1.80
C ILE A 20 -8.19 5.67 2.40
N SER A 21 -8.30 5.71 3.70
CA SER A 21 -8.74 6.92 4.38
C SER A 21 -7.66 7.41 5.31
N ILE A 22 -7.57 8.73 5.43
CA ILE A 22 -6.68 9.36 6.40
C ILE A 22 -7.54 10.35 7.15
N ASP A 23 -7.91 10.01 8.37
CA ASP A 23 -8.83 10.81 9.15
C ASP A 23 -8.24 10.97 10.54
N PRO A 24 -8.05 12.19 11.02
CA PRO A 24 -7.47 12.38 12.36
C PRO A 24 -8.24 11.69 13.46
N ASN A 25 -9.52 11.44 13.23
CA ASN A 25 -10.35 10.78 14.24
C ASN A 25 -10.38 9.28 14.11
N VAL A 26 -9.68 8.74 13.13
CA VAL A 26 -9.63 7.30 12.89
C VAL A 26 -8.18 6.91 12.76
N CYS A 27 -7.73 5.94 13.55
CA CYS A 27 -6.35 5.46 13.52
C CYS A 27 -5.34 6.57 13.70
N PHE A 28 -5.71 7.59 14.45
CA PHE A 28 -4.82 8.72 14.77
C PHE A 28 -4.28 9.42 13.51
N GLY A 29 -5.07 9.48 12.46
CA GLY A 29 -4.65 10.14 11.25
C GLY A 29 -3.73 9.32 10.38
N ARG A 30 -3.49 8.06 10.72
CA ARG A 30 -2.66 7.22 9.88
C ARG A 30 -3.49 6.59 8.78
N PRO A 31 -2.88 6.26 7.66
CA PRO A 31 -3.64 5.65 6.56
C PRO A 31 -4.25 4.32 6.99
N CYS A 32 -5.54 4.18 6.76
CA CYS A 32 -6.28 2.96 7.06
C CYS A 32 -7.08 2.55 5.86
N ILE A 33 -7.48 1.28 5.83
CA ILE A 33 -8.43 0.83 4.82
C ILE A 33 -9.77 1.46 5.15
N ARG A 34 -10.37 2.11 4.17
CA ARG A 34 -11.61 2.86 4.36
C ARG A 34 -12.70 1.96 4.92
N GLY A 35 -13.38 2.46 5.90
CA GLY A 35 -14.44 1.69 6.56
C GLY A 35 -13.95 0.75 7.64
N THR A 36 -12.67 0.74 7.91
CA THR A 36 -12.11 -0.12 8.96
C THR A 36 -11.13 0.69 9.79
N ARG A 37 -10.58 0.07 10.82
CA ARG A 37 -9.48 0.65 11.56
C ARG A 37 -8.19 -0.14 11.33
N ILE A 38 -8.11 -0.83 10.22
CA ILE A 38 -6.95 -1.62 9.87
C ILE A 38 -5.96 -0.72 9.16
N TRP A 39 -4.79 -0.56 9.74
CA TRP A 39 -3.76 0.32 9.20
C TRP A 39 -3.18 -0.27 7.93
N VAL A 40 -2.92 0.59 6.96
CA VAL A 40 -2.25 0.17 5.73
C VAL A 40 -0.90 -0.45 6.06
N SER A 41 -0.17 0.13 7.02
CA SER A 41 1.13 -0.41 7.38
C SER A 41 1.04 -1.82 7.93
N LEU A 42 -0.04 -2.15 8.65
CA LEU A 42 -0.22 -3.51 9.12
C LEU A 42 -0.36 -4.47 7.96
N VAL A 43 -1.17 -4.12 6.97
CA VAL A 43 -1.36 -5.00 5.81
C VAL A 43 -0.02 -5.20 5.10
N LEU A 44 0.75 -4.13 4.93
CA LEU A 44 2.03 -4.24 4.26
C LEU A 44 3.02 -5.08 5.06
N ASP A 45 3.00 -4.93 6.38
CA ASP A 45 3.86 -5.72 7.24
C ASP A 45 3.52 -7.20 7.15
N LEU A 46 2.24 -7.54 7.12
CA LEU A 46 1.83 -8.94 7.01
C LEU A 46 2.27 -9.52 5.67
N LEU A 47 2.13 -8.76 4.60
CA LEU A 47 2.60 -9.22 3.30
C LEU A 47 4.11 -9.40 3.31
N SER A 48 4.84 -8.50 3.95
CA SER A 48 6.29 -8.60 3.97
C SER A 48 6.77 -9.76 4.81
N SER A 49 5.93 -10.24 5.71
CA SER A 49 6.29 -11.41 6.52
C SER A 49 6.03 -12.72 5.81
N GLY A 50 5.48 -12.66 4.61
CA GLY A 50 5.23 -13.86 3.82
C GLY A 50 3.79 -14.34 3.81
N MET A 51 2.89 -13.63 4.48
CA MET A 51 1.49 -14.03 4.42
C MET A 51 0.92 -13.75 3.04
N THR A 52 0.07 -14.64 2.58
CA THR A 52 -0.63 -14.41 1.32
C THR A 52 -1.86 -13.55 1.55
N ALA A 53 -2.40 -13.01 0.48
CA ALA A 53 -3.62 -12.21 0.57
C ALA A 53 -4.77 -13.05 1.15
N ASP A 54 -4.84 -14.31 0.78
CA ASP A 54 -5.89 -15.19 1.31
C ASP A 54 -5.74 -15.36 2.82
N GLU A 55 -4.53 -15.51 3.30
CA GLU A 55 -4.30 -15.65 4.73
C GLU A 55 -4.65 -14.39 5.48
N ILE A 56 -4.32 -13.24 4.92
CA ILE A 56 -4.65 -11.98 5.54
C ILE A 56 -6.16 -11.81 5.62
N ARG A 57 -6.87 -12.14 4.54
CA ARG A 57 -8.32 -12.02 4.55
C ARG A 57 -8.98 -13.00 5.51
N ALA A 58 -8.36 -14.15 5.74
CA ALA A 58 -8.89 -15.08 6.73
C ALA A 58 -8.79 -14.49 8.13
N ASP A 59 -7.73 -13.77 8.42
CA ASP A 59 -7.57 -13.16 9.74
C ASP A 59 -8.35 -11.86 9.87
N TYR A 60 -8.56 -11.15 8.76
CA TYR A 60 -9.24 -9.87 8.77
C TYR A 60 -10.37 -9.93 7.74
N PRO A 61 -11.48 -10.58 8.08
CA PRO A 61 -12.54 -10.83 7.09
C PRO A 61 -13.19 -9.57 6.53
N GLN A 62 -13.00 -8.43 7.18
CA GLN A 62 -13.57 -7.20 6.65
C GLN A 62 -12.76 -6.67 5.46
N LEU A 63 -11.63 -7.27 5.15
CA LEU A 63 -10.85 -6.84 4.00
C LEU A 63 -11.27 -7.59 2.75
N ALA A 64 -11.33 -6.88 1.63
CA ALA A 64 -11.55 -7.50 0.33
C ALA A 64 -10.21 -7.57 -0.40
N ASP A 65 -10.16 -8.33 -1.50
CA ASP A 65 -8.93 -8.39 -2.29
C ASP A 65 -8.47 -7.01 -2.72
N VAL A 66 -9.41 -6.17 -3.11
CA VAL A 66 -9.06 -4.85 -3.60
C VAL A 66 -8.49 -3.99 -2.48
N ASP A 67 -8.83 -4.27 -1.23
CA ASP A 67 -8.26 -3.52 -0.12
C ASP A 67 -6.78 -3.82 0.05
N ILE A 68 -6.39 -5.07 -0.16
CA ILE A 68 -4.99 -5.44 -0.09
C ILE A 68 -4.21 -4.80 -1.23
N LEU A 69 -4.80 -4.80 -2.43
CA LEU A 69 -4.18 -4.12 -3.55
C LEU A 69 -4.06 -2.61 -3.28
N ALA A 70 -5.06 -2.04 -2.62
CA ALA A 70 -5.01 -0.62 -2.27
C ALA A 70 -3.87 -0.32 -1.30
N ALA A 71 -3.65 -1.20 -0.33
CA ALA A 71 -2.55 -1.04 0.59
C ALA A 71 -1.21 -1.06 -0.15
N ILE A 72 -1.07 -1.98 -1.08
CA ILE A 72 0.15 -2.07 -1.87
C ILE A 72 0.32 -0.81 -2.71
N ALA A 73 -0.76 -0.32 -3.31
CA ALA A 73 -0.71 0.91 -4.11
C ALA A 73 -0.30 2.11 -3.27
N TYR A 74 -0.81 2.19 -2.05
CA TYR A 74 -0.42 3.27 -1.15
C TYR A 74 1.06 3.17 -0.80
N GLY A 75 1.54 1.96 -0.54
CA GLY A 75 2.95 1.77 -0.25
C GLY A 75 3.84 2.17 -1.41
N ALA A 76 3.41 1.85 -2.63
CA ALA A 76 4.17 2.24 -3.81
C ALA A 76 4.22 3.75 -3.96
N GLU A 77 3.09 4.42 -3.68
CA GLU A 77 3.06 5.86 -3.79
C GLU A 77 3.93 6.50 -2.71
N ALA A 78 3.88 5.99 -1.50
CA ALA A 78 4.70 6.50 -0.42
C ALA A 78 6.19 6.30 -0.70
N ALA A 79 6.55 5.20 -1.34
CA ALA A 79 7.93 4.93 -1.66
C ALA A 79 8.47 5.91 -2.69
N ARG A 80 7.62 6.44 -3.55
CA ARG A 80 8.08 7.45 -4.50
C ARG A 80 8.40 8.76 -3.83
N GLU A 81 7.77 9.02 -2.68
CA GLU A 81 7.93 10.29 -2.01
C GLU A 81 9.06 10.29 -1.02
N ARG A 82 9.60 9.16 -0.66
CA ARG A 82 10.64 9.07 0.36
C ARG A 82 11.73 8.14 -0.08
N ILE A 83 12.95 8.49 0.26
CA ILE A 83 14.09 7.64 0.00
C ILE A 83 14.59 7.15 1.34
N ILE A 84 14.60 5.85 1.53
CA ILE A 84 15.08 5.25 2.76
C ILE A 84 16.45 4.66 2.48
N PRO A 85 17.47 5.07 3.21
CA PRO A 85 18.81 4.53 2.97
C PRO A 85 18.87 3.04 3.23
N VAL A 86 19.48 2.32 2.34
CA VAL A 86 19.67 0.89 2.50
C VAL A 86 21.11 0.58 2.25
N PRO A 87 21.66 -0.43 2.90
CA PRO A 87 23.04 -0.81 2.61
C PRO A 87 23.17 -1.21 1.18
N GLN A 88 24.26 -0.75 0.54
CA GLN A 88 24.43 -1.03 -0.83
C GLN A 88 25.38 -2.08 -1.18
N ASP A 89 26.13 -2.53 -0.29
CA ASP A 89 27.11 -3.49 -0.57
C ASP A 89 26.61 -4.84 -0.74
N ARG A 90 25.36 -5.02 -0.64
CA ARG A 90 24.87 -6.26 -0.75
C ARG A 90 24.84 -6.68 -2.06
N ALA A 91 25.01 -5.97 -2.93
CA ALA A 91 24.88 -6.26 -4.20
C ALA A 91 25.36 -7.50 -4.55
N ALA A 92 26.14 -7.87 -4.23
CA ALA A 92 26.63 -9.05 -4.71
C ALA A 92 25.77 -9.88 -5.39
#